data_1e63d86b490130372534fc229e8e5324
#
_entry.id   1e63d86b490130372534fc229e8e5324
#
_cell.length_a   1.000
_cell.length_b   1.000
_cell.length_c   1.000
_cell.angle_alpha   90.00
_cell.angle_beta   90.00
_cell.angle_gamma   90.00
#
_symmetry.space_group_name_H-M   'P 1'
#
loop_
_entity.id
_entity.type
_entity.pdbx_description
1 polymer ?
#
loop_
_entity_poly.entity_id
_entity_poly.type
_entity_poly.pdbx_seq_one_letter_code
_entity_poly.pdbx_strand_id
1 'polypeptide(L)'
;MVTLNLDSYHFNIPTNLTLNIRNNGASTTSLIAYYVNDSSDAQYASSTWPARAIAPATAISVNILIDGTAFTFQRGNSYTVSIVTSRNYQYSFTITE
;
A
#
# COMPACT_ATOMS: atom_id res chain seq x y z
N MET A 1 2.96 -19.63 -5.00
CA MET A 1 3.66 -18.34 -4.79
C MET A 1 2.68 -17.21 -4.95
N VAL A 2 2.75 -16.25 -4.05
CA VAL A 2 1.87 -15.07 -4.11
C VAL A 2 2.63 -13.92 -4.77
N THR A 3 1.98 -13.22 -5.69
CA THR A 3 2.52 -12.03 -6.33
C THR A 3 1.45 -10.94 -6.30
N LEU A 4 1.81 -9.76 -5.78
CA LEU A 4 0.91 -8.63 -5.74
C LEU A 4 1.35 -7.58 -6.75
N ASN A 5 0.39 -7.04 -7.47
CA ASN A 5 0.61 -5.95 -8.42
C ASN A 5 -0.33 -4.79 -8.11
N LEU A 6 0.15 -3.58 -8.36
CA LEU A 6 -0.66 -2.38 -8.23
C LEU A 6 -1.32 -2.11 -9.58
N ASP A 7 -2.65 -2.24 -9.64
CA ASP A 7 -3.40 -1.97 -10.86
C ASP A 7 -3.58 -0.46 -11.09
N SER A 8 -3.92 0.27 -10.02
CA SER A 8 -4.12 1.70 -10.09
C SER A 8 -4.11 2.30 -8.69
N TYR A 9 -4.08 3.62 -8.61
CA TYR A 9 -4.11 4.32 -7.34
C TYR A 9 -4.79 5.67 -7.50
N HIS A 10 -5.27 6.23 -6.38
CA HIS A 10 -5.93 7.53 -6.37
C HIS A 10 -5.67 8.23 -5.03
N PHE A 11 -5.20 9.46 -5.09
CA PHE A 11 -5.02 10.29 -3.90
C PHE A 11 -6.33 11.03 -3.63
N ASN A 12 -6.98 10.71 -2.51
CA ASN A 12 -8.27 11.29 -2.15
C ASN A 12 -8.12 12.63 -1.43
N ILE A 13 -7.31 12.63 -0.38
CA ILE A 13 -6.93 13.81 0.42
C ILE A 13 -5.46 13.67 0.77
N PRO A 14 -4.82 14.73 1.33
CA PRO A 14 -3.37 14.67 1.61
C PRO A 14 -2.92 13.59 2.60
N THR A 15 -3.84 12.90 3.26
CA THR A 15 -3.51 11.82 4.19
C THR A 15 -4.19 10.50 3.85
N ASN A 16 -4.86 10.40 2.71
CA ASN A 16 -5.60 9.20 2.32
C ASN A 16 -5.33 8.87 0.85
N LEU A 17 -4.82 7.68 0.62
CA LEU A 17 -4.51 7.13 -0.69
C LEU A 17 -5.25 5.82 -0.87
N THR A 18 -5.91 5.64 -2.01
CA THR A 18 -6.54 4.37 -2.37
C THR A 18 -5.65 3.62 -3.35
N LEU A 19 -5.35 2.36 -3.04
CA LEU A 19 -4.61 1.46 -3.92
C LEU A 19 -5.52 0.34 -4.37
N ASN A 20 -5.47 0.02 -5.66
CA ASN A 20 -6.12 -1.16 -6.22
C ASN A 20 -5.04 -2.21 -6.45
N ILE A 21 -5.05 -3.25 -5.64
CA ILE A 21 -4.00 -4.27 -5.60
C ILE A 21 -4.58 -5.58 -6.10
N ARG A 22 -3.86 -6.21 -7.02
CA ARG A 22 -4.25 -7.49 -7.61
C ARG A 22 -3.31 -8.59 -7.14
N ASN A 23 -3.90 -9.71 -6.73
CA ASN A 23 -3.15 -10.92 -6.42
C ASN A 23 -3.05 -11.79 -7.68
N ASN A 24 -1.86 -11.84 -8.27
CA ASN A 24 -1.58 -12.67 -9.44
C ASN A 24 -0.98 -14.02 -9.08
N GLY A 25 -0.93 -14.35 -7.79
CA GLY A 25 -0.43 -15.62 -7.33
C GLY A 25 -1.48 -16.72 -7.38
N ALA A 26 -1.11 -17.89 -6.90
CA ALA A 26 -1.98 -19.06 -6.87
C ALA A 26 -2.62 -19.30 -5.50
N SER A 27 -2.33 -18.47 -4.51
CA SER A 27 -2.81 -18.62 -3.15
C SER A 27 -3.38 -17.32 -2.62
N THR A 28 -4.37 -17.42 -1.72
CA THR A 28 -4.89 -16.27 -1.00
C THR A 28 -3.82 -15.67 -0.10
N THR A 29 -3.71 -14.34 -0.08
CA THR A 29 -2.82 -13.64 0.82
C THR A 29 -3.59 -12.63 1.65
N SER A 30 -3.06 -12.27 2.82
CA SER A 30 -3.65 -11.26 3.69
C SER A 30 -2.67 -10.13 3.90
N LEU A 31 -3.17 -8.89 3.86
CA LEU A 31 -2.38 -7.69 4.07
C LEU A 31 -2.47 -7.29 5.55
N ILE A 32 -1.33 -7.16 6.22
CA ILE A 32 -1.32 -6.92 7.67
C ILE A 32 -0.68 -5.60 8.08
N ALA A 33 0.18 -5.03 7.24
CA ALA A 33 0.88 -3.80 7.56
C ALA A 33 1.31 -3.08 6.30
N TYR A 34 1.62 -1.79 6.43
CA TYR A 34 2.17 -1.03 5.33
C TYR A 34 3.13 0.04 5.84
N TYR A 35 4.03 0.47 4.96
CA TYR A 35 4.95 1.57 5.17
C TYR A 35 4.84 2.52 3.99
N VAL A 36 4.90 3.82 4.26
CA VAL A 36 4.92 4.83 3.20
C VAL A 36 6.11 5.73 3.43
N ASN A 37 6.97 5.84 2.42
CA ASN A 37 8.13 6.71 2.46
C ASN A 37 7.96 7.81 1.41
N ASP A 38 8.32 9.05 1.76
CA ASP A 38 8.35 10.13 0.78
C ASP A 38 9.76 10.27 0.18
N SER A 39 9.93 11.25 -0.71
CA SER A 39 11.21 11.47 -1.37
C SER A 39 12.26 12.10 -0.46
N SER A 40 11.90 12.58 0.72
CA SER A 40 12.84 13.13 1.71
C SER A 40 13.09 12.18 2.88
N ASP A 41 12.81 10.88 2.69
CA ASP A 41 13.01 9.83 3.67
C ASP A 41 12.10 9.89 4.91
N ALA A 42 11.08 10.73 4.90
CA ALA A 42 10.04 10.67 5.92
C ALA A 42 9.24 9.38 5.73
N GLN A 43 8.91 8.72 6.83
CA GLN A 43 8.24 7.43 6.79
C GLN A 43 7.08 7.39 7.76
N TYR A 44 5.97 6.81 7.33
CA TYR A 44 4.86 6.44 8.18
C TYR A 44 4.64 4.94 8.08
N ALA A 45 4.55 4.26 9.23
CA ALA A 45 4.33 2.83 9.29
C ALA A 45 3.05 2.53 10.07
N SER A 46 2.29 1.56 9.62
CA SER A 46 1.12 1.07 10.33
C SER A 46 1.15 -0.44 10.42
N SER A 47 1.14 -0.97 11.65
CA SER A 47 1.10 -2.40 11.92
C SER A 47 -0.28 -2.85 12.40
N THR A 48 -1.26 -1.95 12.43
CA THR A 48 -2.61 -2.23 12.89
C THR A 48 -3.63 -2.25 11.75
N TRP A 49 -3.16 -2.38 10.52
CA TRP A 49 -4.03 -2.44 9.36
C TRP A 49 -4.90 -3.69 9.48
N PRO A 50 -6.23 -3.55 9.40
CA PRO A 50 -7.08 -4.74 9.45
C PRO A 50 -6.71 -5.69 8.32
N ALA A 51 -6.50 -6.96 8.66
CA ALA A 51 -6.10 -7.96 7.67
C ALA A 51 -7.13 -8.02 6.55
N ARG A 52 -6.67 -7.85 5.31
CA ARG A 52 -7.48 -7.95 4.11
C ARG A 52 -7.00 -9.14 3.30
N ALA A 53 -7.90 -10.09 3.05
CA ALA A 53 -7.58 -11.24 2.24
C ALA A 53 -7.83 -10.94 0.77
N ILE A 54 -6.88 -11.31 -0.09
CA ILE A 54 -7.01 -11.18 -1.54
C ILE A 54 -6.93 -12.59 -2.13
N ALA A 55 -8.02 -13.05 -2.73
CA ALA A 55 -8.05 -14.35 -3.39
C ALA A 55 -7.21 -14.32 -4.66
N PRO A 56 -6.73 -15.49 -5.14
CA PRO A 56 -5.98 -15.55 -6.40
C PRO A 56 -6.79 -14.96 -7.56
N ALA A 57 -6.09 -14.27 -8.46
CA ALA A 57 -6.66 -13.66 -9.67
C ALA A 57 -7.76 -12.62 -9.38
N THR A 58 -7.75 -12.01 -8.19
CA THR A 58 -8.68 -10.95 -7.83
C THR A 58 -7.95 -9.70 -7.39
N ALA A 59 -8.65 -8.57 -7.46
CA ALA A 59 -8.14 -7.28 -7.00
C ALA A 59 -9.06 -6.72 -5.92
N ILE A 60 -8.46 -5.99 -4.98
CA ILE A 60 -9.22 -5.26 -3.96
C ILE A 60 -8.73 -3.82 -3.89
N SER A 61 -9.59 -2.94 -3.38
CA SER A 61 -9.22 -1.56 -3.08
C SER A 61 -8.93 -1.45 -1.60
N VAL A 62 -7.78 -0.86 -1.27
CA VAL A 62 -7.38 -0.62 0.11
C VAL A 62 -7.03 0.84 0.30
N ASN A 63 -7.26 1.35 1.50
CA ASN A 63 -6.93 2.73 1.84
C ASN A 63 -5.65 2.77 2.65
N ILE A 64 -4.73 3.61 2.21
CA ILE A 64 -3.49 3.89 2.93
C ILE A 64 -3.66 5.24 3.61
N LEU A 65 -3.72 5.21 4.94
CA LEU A 65 -3.86 6.42 5.74
C LEU A 65 -2.53 6.76 6.38
N ILE A 66 -2.13 8.02 6.31
CA ILE A 66 -0.92 8.50 6.97
C ILE A 66 -1.29 9.55 8.00
N ASP A 67 -0.40 9.71 8.99
CA ASP A 67 -0.52 10.76 9.97
C ASP A 67 0.08 12.04 9.39
N GLY A 68 -0.72 13.10 9.31
CA GLY A 68 -0.25 14.37 8.77
C GLY A 68 0.90 15.00 9.56
N THR A 69 1.22 14.51 10.75
CA THR A 69 2.39 14.98 11.50
C THR A 69 3.70 14.39 10.96
N ALA A 70 3.64 13.21 10.34
CA ALA A 70 4.82 12.63 9.70
C ALA A 70 5.10 13.30 8.36
N PHE A 71 4.13 13.29 7.47
CA PHE A 71 4.15 13.99 6.19
C PHE A 71 2.76 13.92 5.56
N THR A 72 2.56 14.67 4.49
CA THR A 72 1.33 14.61 3.70
C THR A 72 1.67 14.32 2.25
N PHE A 73 0.72 13.75 1.51
CA PHE A 73 0.90 13.54 0.08
C PHE A 73 0.85 14.89 -0.64
N GLN A 74 1.88 15.18 -1.41
CA GLN A 74 2.03 16.44 -2.13
C GLN A 74 2.02 16.17 -3.63
N ARG A 75 1.33 17.03 -4.37
CA ARG A 75 1.28 16.90 -5.83
C ARG A 75 2.69 17.02 -6.41
N GLY A 76 3.01 16.13 -7.35
CA GLY A 76 4.30 16.10 -8.02
C GLY A 76 5.38 15.32 -7.29
N ASN A 77 5.13 14.89 -6.06
CA ASN A 77 6.09 14.09 -5.29
C ASN A 77 5.85 12.60 -5.49
N SER A 78 6.92 11.84 -5.39
CA SER A 78 6.86 10.39 -5.47
C SER A 78 6.91 9.77 -4.07
N TYR A 79 6.18 8.67 -3.91
CA TYR A 79 6.10 7.95 -2.64
C TYR A 79 6.30 6.47 -2.90
N THR A 80 6.98 5.79 -1.98
CA THR A 80 7.11 4.34 -2.01
C THR A 80 6.20 3.75 -0.96
N VAL A 81 5.26 2.92 -1.38
CA VAL A 81 4.36 2.20 -0.50
C VAL A 81 4.81 0.75 -0.44
N SER A 82 5.13 0.27 0.76
CA SER A 82 5.52 -1.12 1.00
C SER A 82 4.42 -1.81 1.78
N ILE A 83 3.99 -2.97 1.31
CA ILE A 83 2.90 -3.73 1.92
C ILE A 83 3.48 -5.05 2.43
N VAL A 84 3.18 -5.38 3.69
CA VAL A 84 3.62 -6.61 4.32
C VAL A 84 2.43 -7.56 4.42
N THR A 85 2.64 -8.81 4.03
CA THR A 85 1.61 -9.85 4.08
C THR A 85 1.77 -10.70 5.33
N SER A 86 0.75 -11.51 5.61
CA SER A 86 0.75 -12.42 6.76
C SER A 86 1.83 -13.50 6.68
N ARG A 87 2.46 -13.69 5.52
CA ARG A 87 3.56 -14.64 5.34
C ARG A 87 4.92 -13.94 5.34
N ASN A 88 4.99 -12.69 5.81
CA ASN A 88 6.21 -11.88 5.87
C ASN A 88 6.80 -11.52 4.50
N TYR A 89 6.03 -11.60 3.45
CA TYR A 89 6.44 -11.06 2.16
C TYR A 89 6.17 -9.56 2.14
N GLN A 90 7.08 -8.81 1.51
CA GLN A 90 6.96 -7.38 1.38
C GLN A 90 6.95 -7.00 -0.09
N TYR A 91 5.99 -6.19 -0.49
CA TYR A 91 5.85 -5.69 -1.85
C TYR A 91 5.89 -4.17 -1.82
N SER A 92 6.71 -3.59 -2.69
CA SER A 92 6.91 -2.14 -2.73
C SER A 92 6.44 -1.60 -4.07
N PHE A 93 5.70 -0.49 -4.01
CA PHE A 93 5.21 0.20 -5.20
C PHE A 93 5.61 1.66 -5.11
N THR A 94 6.11 2.22 -6.20
CA THR A 94 6.41 3.65 -6.29
C THR A 94 5.28 4.34 -7.05
N ILE A 95 4.72 5.38 -6.43
CA ILE A 95 3.60 6.13 -6.99
C ILE A 95 3.94 7.62 -6.97
N THR A 96 3.29 8.37 -7.84
CA THR A 96 3.47 9.83 -7.94
C THR A 96 2.09 10.50 -7.93
N GLU A 97 1.93 11.53 -7.09
CA GLU A 97 0.70 12.31 -7.08
C GLU A 97 0.60 13.27 -8.27
#